data_68cb090389112d6c261fa44f35c77dcf
#
_entry.id   68cb090389112d6c261fa44f35c77dcf
#
_cell.length_a   1.000
_cell.length_b   1.000
_cell.length_c   1.000
_cell.angle_alpha   90.00
_cell.angle_beta   90.00
_cell.angle_gamma   90.00
#
_symmetry.space_group_name_H-M   'P 1'
#
loop_
_entity.id
_entity.type
_entity.pdbx_description
1 polymer ?
#
loop_
_entity_poly.entity_id
_entity_poly.type
_entity_poly.pdbx_seq_one_letter_code
_entity_poly.pdbx_strand_id
1 'polypeptide(L)'
;VSTFKKYQTIVNKLIAFDKHNKVTTRITDVNLLFQSKLIKYFKEVDLLGENTIGRYLKFVKTICLDAEKNEHKVSPQLKHFQGFSVEAPIVILSFKELEKIKKANLVNENHQIARDWLIIGCFVGQRVSDLFKMNKSFVQHIQDHDFIILTQQKTGKRVQIPIHFQVQEILAKRKGEFPPVFTNNFESSKTLFNRYLKELCKIAEIDSMGKGNKFDKKTKRNITGIYPKHELVSSHICRRSFASNHYATELYPTPILMNITAHKTESMFLTYIGKSPIEFSLQLAKIWQKIGAKRKEELKEENNTKTKLKVVKTA
;
A
#
# COMPACT_ATOMS: atom_id res chain seq x y z
N VAL A 1 16.40 -12.69 10.90
CA VAL A 1 17.49 -11.93 10.21
C VAL A 1 17.11 -10.47 9.97
N SER A 2 15.91 -10.15 9.45
CA SER A 2 15.56 -8.73 9.16
C SER A 2 15.35 -7.86 10.42
N THR A 3 14.81 -8.43 11.50
CA THR A 3 14.61 -7.74 12.78
C THR A 3 15.93 -7.44 13.46
N PHE A 4 16.85 -8.40 13.51
CA PHE A 4 18.21 -8.21 14.05
C PHE A 4 18.93 -7.03 13.35
N LYS A 5 18.94 -7.00 12.01
CA LYS A 5 19.54 -5.89 11.26
C LYS A 5 18.96 -4.51 11.61
N LYS A 6 17.67 -4.44 11.97
CA LYS A 6 17.04 -3.17 12.39
C LYS A 6 17.56 -2.71 13.76
N TYR A 7 17.67 -3.62 14.73
CA TYR A 7 18.24 -3.30 16.03
C TYR A 7 19.71 -2.94 15.91
N GLN A 8 20.51 -3.67 15.11
CA GLN A 8 21.90 -3.32 14.84
C GLN A 8 22.04 -1.92 14.24
N THR A 9 21.13 -1.54 13.33
CA THR A 9 21.14 -0.20 12.74
C THR A 9 20.91 0.89 13.79
N ILE A 10 19.96 0.71 14.71
CA ILE A 10 19.72 1.72 15.77
C ILE A 10 20.85 1.77 16.78
N VAL A 11 21.44 0.62 17.16
CA VAL A 11 22.61 0.59 18.02
C VAL A 11 23.77 1.37 17.41
N ASN A 12 24.06 1.15 16.13
CA ASN A 12 25.11 1.91 15.42
C ASN A 12 24.80 3.43 15.39
N LYS A 13 23.52 3.81 15.29
CA LYS A 13 23.10 5.22 15.35
C LYS A 13 23.26 5.84 16.74
N LEU A 14 22.99 5.07 17.80
CA LEU A 14 23.24 5.53 19.18
C LEU A 14 24.74 5.70 19.44
N ILE A 15 25.57 4.76 18.99
CA ILE A 15 27.05 4.88 19.09
C ILE A 15 27.54 6.15 18.36
N ALA A 16 27.00 6.43 17.17
CA ALA A 16 27.34 7.65 16.42
C ALA A 16 26.88 8.93 17.14
N PHE A 17 25.68 8.92 17.77
CA PHE A 17 25.19 10.00 18.61
C PHE A 17 26.11 10.25 19.82
N ASP A 18 26.50 9.22 20.54
CA ASP A 18 27.41 9.29 21.68
C ASP A 18 28.77 9.87 21.29
N LYS A 19 29.34 9.37 20.18
CA LYS A 19 30.60 9.88 19.64
C LYS A 19 30.50 11.37 19.26
N HIS A 20 29.42 11.79 18.60
CA HIS A 20 29.21 13.18 18.20
C HIS A 20 29.10 14.12 19.41
N ASN A 21 28.39 13.70 20.45
CA ASN A 21 28.19 14.52 21.65
C ASN A 21 29.24 14.32 22.74
N LYS A 22 30.25 13.44 22.51
CA LYS A 22 31.31 13.06 23.47
C LYS A 22 30.71 12.57 24.81
N VAL A 23 29.70 11.74 24.76
CA VAL A 23 29.03 11.15 25.91
C VAL A 23 28.97 9.62 25.78
N THR A 24 28.66 8.94 26.88
CA THR A 24 28.30 7.54 26.87
C THR A 24 26.92 7.38 27.49
N THR A 25 25.93 7.14 26.65
CA THR A 25 24.52 7.00 27.08
C THR A 25 24.27 5.68 27.79
N ARG A 26 23.84 5.73 29.03
CA ARG A 26 23.36 4.56 29.80
C ARG A 26 21.87 4.40 29.64
N ILE A 27 21.34 3.22 29.92
CA ILE A 27 19.89 2.96 29.89
C ILE A 27 19.14 3.88 30.85
N THR A 28 19.72 4.21 32.00
CA THR A 28 19.18 5.16 32.96
C THR A 28 19.06 6.58 32.45
N ASP A 29 19.85 6.96 31.45
CA ASP A 29 19.86 8.31 30.87
C ASP A 29 18.81 8.52 29.77
N VAL A 30 18.10 7.44 29.38
CA VAL A 30 17.07 7.47 28.35
C VAL A 30 15.79 8.09 28.93
N ASN A 31 15.81 9.40 29.07
CA ASN A 31 14.74 10.25 29.58
C ASN A 31 14.21 11.19 28.47
N LEU A 32 13.30 12.11 28.80
CA LEU A 32 12.72 13.05 27.83
C LEU A 32 13.74 14.06 27.28
N LEU A 33 14.73 14.46 28.09
CA LEU A 33 15.82 15.35 27.64
C LEU A 33 16.70 14.61 26.60
N PHE A 34 17.05 13.36 26.88
CA PHE A 34 17.76 12.52 25.91
C PHE A 34 16.95 12.37 24.61
N GLN A 35 15.63 12.12 24.71
CA GLN A 35 14.75 12.04 23.53
C GLN A 35 14.84 13.29 22.65
N SER A 36 14.76 14.47 23.25
CA SER A 36 14.85 15.74 22.53
C SER A 36 16.19 15.94 21.86
N LYS A 37 17.29 15.64 22.56
CA LYS A 37 18.65 15.69 21.99
C LYS A 37 18.83 14.71 20.84
N LEU A 38 18.34 13.48 20.98
CA LEU A 38 18.42 12.45 19.96
C LEU A 38 17.60 12.82 18.70
N ILE A 39 16.41 13.38 18.87
CA ILE A 39 15.58 13.89 17.76
C ILE A 39 16.34 15.00 17.01
N LYS A 40 16.91 15.95 17.74
CA LYS A 40 17.69 17.05 17.16
C LYS A 40 18.87 16.51 16.34
N TYR A 41 19.66 15.62 16.92
CA TYR A 41 20.76 14.97 16.22
C TYR A 41 20.31 14.24 14.94
N PHE A 42 19.25 13.45 15.01
CA PHE A 42 18.74 12.73 13.85
C PHE A 42 18.21 13.67 12.75
N LYS A 43 17.65 14.83 13.11
CA LYS A 43 17.18 15.84 12.15
C LYS A 43 18.33 16.62 11.52
N GLU A 44 19.26 17.13 12.32
CA GLU A 44 20.25 18.12 11.92
C GLU A 44 21.57 17.49 11.43
N VAL A 45 21.99 16.37 12.03
CA VAL A 45 23.27 15.72 11.72
C VAL A 45 23.05 14.52 10.80
N ASP A 46 22.16 13.61 11.18
CA ASP A 46 21.86 12.41 10.38
C ASP A 46 20.88 12.68 9.23
N LEU A 47 20.21 13.83 9.21
CA LEU A 47 19.24 14.26 8.20
C LEU A 47 18.16 13.21 7.93
N LEU A 48 17.67 12.53 8.99
CA LEU A 48 16.66 11.47 8.87
C LEU A 48 15.25 12.05 8.70
N GLY A 49 14.43 11.36 7.91
CA GLY A 49 13.00 11.68 7.81
C GLY A 49 12.24 11.33 9.09
N GLU A 50 11.17 12.10 9.40
CA GLU A 50 10.39 12.04 10.63
C GLU A 50 9.91 10.63 10.99
N ASN A 51 9.36 9.88 10.05
CA ASN A 51 8.92 8.50 10.29
C ASN A 51 10.07 7.54 10.62
N THR A 52 11.28 7.81 10.16
CA THR A 52 12.47 7.03 10.53
C THR A 52 12.88 7.36 11.96
N ILE A 53 12.88 8.64 12.32
CA ILE A 53 13.17 9.11 13.68
C ILE A 53 12.16 8.49 14.67
N GLY A 54 10.86 8.66 14.41
CA GLY A 54 9.83 8.12 15.29
C GLY A 54 9.90 6.61 15.45
N ARG A 55 10.29 5.89 14.40
CA ARG A 55 10.53 4.44 14.47
C ARG A 55 11.77 4.10 15.31
N TYR A 56 12.85 4.86 15.18
CA TYR A 56 14.06 4.64 15.97
C TYR A 56 13.80 4.89 17.46
N LEU A 57 13.03 5.92 17.79
CA LEU A 57 12.60 6.14 19.19
C LEU A 57 11.80 4.95 19.73
N LYS A 58 10.90 4.36 18.94
CA LYS A 58 10.18 3.13 19.34
C LYS A 58 11.13 1.98 19.62
N PHE A 59 12.17 1.79 18.80
CA PHE A 59 13.17 0.76 19.05
C PHE A 59 13.99 1.03 20.32
N VAL A 60 14.40 2.29 20.56
CA VAL A 60 15.10 2.67 21.81
C VAL A 60 14.23 2.34 23.01
N LYS A 61 12.95 2.75 23.00
CA LYS A 61 12.01 2.40 24.07
C LYS A 61 11.90 0.88 24.29
N THR A 62 11.81 0.11 23.19
CA THR A 62 11.70 -1.36 23.27
C THR A 62 12.94 -1.98 23.94
N ILE A 63 14.14 -1.48 23.61
CA ILE A 63 15.39 -1.94 24.25
C ILE A 63 15.39 -1.64 25.75
N CYS A 64 14.97 -0.43 26.15
CA CYS A 64 14.90 -0.05 27.55
C CYS A 64 13.85 -0.85 28.33
N LEU A 65 12.68 -1.13 27.72
CA LEU A 65 11.64 -1.97 28.33
C LEU A 65 12.07 -3.42 28.46
N ASP A 66 12.90 -3.93 27.53
CA ASP A 66 13.48 -5.26 27.62
C ASP A 66 14.52 -5.33 28.75
N ALA A 67 15.36 -4.29 28.89
CA ALA A 67 16.29 -4.16 29.98
C ALA A 67 15.58 -4.11 31.36
N GLU A 68 14.48 -3.34 31.47
CA GLU A 68 13.65 -3.28 32.68
C GLU A 68 13.10 -4.66 33.08
N LYS A 69 12.63 -5.44 32.11
CA LYS A 69 12.19 -6.83 32.33
C LYS A 69 13.31 -7.74 32.85
N ASN A 70 14.55 -7.44 32.53
CA ASN A 70 15.74 -8.14 33.00
C ASN A 70 16.37 -7.44 34.23
N GLU A 71 15.55 -6.75 35.03
CA GLU A 71 15.89 -6.14 36.30
C GLU A 71 16.94 -5.01 36.26
N HIS A 72 17.23 -4.48 35.07
CA HIS A 72 18.07 -3.29 34.95
C HIS A 72 17.29 -2.02 35.30
N LYS A 73 17.92 -1.10 36.02
CA LYS A 73 17.34 0.22 36.30
C LYS A 73 17.19 1.02 35.01
N VAL A 74 15.99 1.59 34.82
CA VAL A 74 15.67 2.48 33.69
C VAL A 74 15.23 3.86 34.22
N SER A 75 15.18 4.86 33.35
CA SER A 75 14.64 6.17 33.71
C SER A 75 13.15 6.10 34.05
N PRO A 76 12.68 6.70 35.15
CA PRO A 76 11.23 6.80 35.46
C PRO A 76 10.44 7.50 34.37
N GLN A 77 11.09 8.33 33.55
CA GLN A 77 10.46 9.02 32.44
C GLN A 77 10.27 8.14 31.19
N LEU A 78 10.77 6.88 31.19
CA LEU A 78 10.64 5.97 30.04
C LEU A 78 9.16 5.72 29.65
N LYS A 79 8.24 5.77 30.62
CA LYS A 79 6.78 5.67 30.37
C LYS A 79 6.29 6.74 29.39
N HIS A 80 6.85 7.93 29.45
CA HIS A 80 6.50 9.07 28.60
C HIS A 80 7.36 9.15 27.32
N PHE A 81 8.44 8.37 27.22
CA PHE A 81 9.27 8.29 26.04
C PHE A 81 8.49 7.62 24.89
N GLN A 82 8.22 8.33 23.80
CA GLN A 82 7.39 7.83 22.72
C GLN A 82 7.97 8.16 21.35
N GLY A 83 7.83 7.23 20.44
CA GLY A 83 8.04 7.50 19.02
C GLY A 83 6.75 8.06 18.40
N PHE A 84 6.90 8.79 17.32
CA PHE A 84 5.80 9.39 16.58
C PHE A 84 5.69 8.80 15.16
N SER A 85 4.63 9.16 14.46
CA SER A 85 4.42 8.82 13.05
C SER A 85 3.69 9.97 12.38
N VAL A 86 4.18 10.39 11.23
CA VAL A 86 3.54 11.39 10.36
C VAL A 86 2.92 10.66 9.18
N GLU A 87 1.74 11.07 8.80
CA GLU A 87 1.03 10.48 7.66
C GLU A 87 1.83 10.67 6.37
N ALA A 88 2.06 9.57 5.68
CA ALA A 88 2.78 9.57 4.42
C ALA A 88 1.80 9.65 3.23
N PRO A 89 2.11 10.44 2.20
CA PRO A 89 1.27 10.50 1.01
C PRO A 89 1.06 9.11 0.39
N ILE A 90 -0.19 8.82 0.01
CA ILE A 90 -0.57 7.57 -0.64
C ILE A 90 -0.73 7.83 -2.12
N VAL A 91 0.06 7.14 -2.94
CA VAL A 91 -0.03 7.17 -4.40
C VAL A 91 -0.71 5.89 -4.86
N ILE A 92 -1.70 6.03 -5.72
CA ILE A 92 -2.46 4.93 -6.33
C ILE A 92 -2.56 5.13 -7.85
N LEU A 93 -2.86 4.07 -8.57
CA LEU A 93 -3.29 4.13 -9.98
C LEU A 93 -4.79 3.85 -10.03
N SER A 94 -5.56 4.79 -10.56
CA SER A 94 -7.01 4.61 -10.81
C SER A 94 -7.25 3.60 -11.93
N PHE A 95 -8.47 3.07 -12.04
CA PHE A 95 -8.84 2.19 -13.16
C PHE A 95 -8.60 2.84 -14.53
N LYS A 96 -8.86 4.15 -14.66
CA LYS A 96 -8.59 4.90 -15.91
C LYS A 96 -7.11 4.92 -16.27
N GLU A 97 -6.24 5.08 -15.27
CA GLU A 97 -4.78 5.06 -15.47
C GLU A 97 -4.29 3.64 -15.77
N LEU A 98 -4.85 2.61 -15.13
CA LEU A 98 -4.54 1.23 -15.46
C LEU A 98 -4.92 0.89 -16.91
N GLU A 99 -6.04 1.39 -17.42
CA GLU A 99 -6.44 1.24 -18.82
C GLU A 99 -5.49 1.96 -19.78
N LYS A 100 -5.01 3.18 -19.45
CA LYS A 100 -3.97 3.86 -20.23
C LYS A 100 -2.68 3.02 -20.30
N ILE A 101 -2.24 2.51 -19.17
CA ILE A 101 -1.03 1.67 -19.07
C ILE A 101 -1.20 0.38 -19.89
N LYS A 102 -2.38 -0.25 -19.82
CA LYS A 102 -2.70 -1.47 -20.59
C LYS A 102 -2.59 -1.23 -22.11
N LYS A 103 -3.05 -0.06 -22.57
CA LYS A 103 -3.07 0.33 -23.99
C LYS A 103 -1.76 0.94 -24.48
N ALA A 104 -0.81 1.25 -23.61
CA ALA A 104 0.46 1.86 -23.97
C ALA A 104 1.23 0.97 -24.94
N ASN A 105 1.76 1.59 -26.01
CA ASN A 105 2.62 0.90 -26.98
C ASN A 105 4.01 0.70 -26.37
N LEU A 106 4.37 -0.55 -26.11
CA LEU A 106 5.61 -0.92 -25.43
C LEU A 106 6.46 -1.79 -26.34
N VAL A 107 7.57 -1.24 -26.80
CA VAL A 107 8.54 -1.97 -27.64
C VAL A 107 9.45 -2.86 -26.77
N ASN A 108 9.84 -2.40 -25.60
CA ASN A 108 10.73 -3.12 -24.71
C ASN A 108 9.99 -4.24 -23.96
N GLU A 109 10.49 -5.48 -24.07
CA GLU A 109 9.91 -6.65 -23.42
C GLU A 109 9.84 -6.52 -21.88
N ASN A 110 10.87 -5.92 -21.26
CA ASN A 110 10.86 -5.69 -19.82
C ASN A 110 9.73 -4.74 -19.39
N HIS A 111 9.36 -3.75 -20.23
CA HIS A 111 8.20 -2.90 -19.95
C HIS A 111 6.89 -3.68 -20.10
N GLN A 112 6.80 -4.60 -21.05
CA GLN A 112 5.63 -5.49 -21.19
C GLN A 112 5.50 -6.42 -19.97
N ILE A 113 6.59 -7.02 -19.53
CA ILE A 113 6.64 -7.85 -18.30
C ILE A 113 6.23 -7.00 -17.07
N ALA A 114 6.77 -5.78 -16.95
CA ALA A 114 6.43 -4.88 -15.84
C ALA A 114 4.95 -4.45 -15.87
N ARG A 115 4.39 -4.18 -17.05
CA ARG A 115 2.97 -3.90 -17.24
C ARG A 115 2.11 -5.06 -16.76
N ASP A 116 2.42 -6.26 -17.19
CA ASP A 116 1.65 -7.45 -16.86
C ASP A 116 1.69 -7.72 -15.36
N TRP A 117 2.85 -7.63 -14.71
CA TRP A 117 2.97 -7.72 -13.25
C TRP A 117 2.24 -6.59 -12.52
N LEU A 118 2.25 -5.36 -13.05
CA LEU A 118 1.51 -4.23 -12.46
C LEU A 118 0.00 -4.49 -12.49
N ILE A 119 -0.53 -4.90 -13.65
CA ILE A 119 -1.97 -5.19 -13.79
C ILE A 119 -2.35 -6.36 -12.87
N ILE A 120 -1.63 -7.48 -12.92
CA ILE A 120 -1.87 -8.61 -12.01
C ILE A 120 -1.86 -8.12 -10.56
N GLY A 121 -0.83 -7.38 -10.16
CA GLY A 121 -0.68 -6.88 -8.78
C GLY A 121 -1.81 -5.96 -8.33
N CYS A 122 -2.35 -5.13 -9.24
CA CYS A 122 -3.47 -4.22 -8.95
C CYS A 122 -4.82 -4.94 -8.85
N PHE A 123 -4.96 -6.16 -9.34
CA PHE A 123 -6.17 -6.97 -9.23
C PHE A 123 -6.08 -8.12 -8.20
N VAL A 124 -4.86 -8.52 -7.80
CA VAL A 124 -4.67 -9.52 -6.74
C VAL A 124 -4.32 -8.92 -5.37
N GLY A 125 -3.90 -7.66 -5.31
CA GLY A 125 -3.66 -6.92 -4.06
C GLY A 125 -2.50 -7.45 -3.20
N GLN A 126 -1.58 -8.25 -3.75
CA GLN A 126 -0.50 -8.85 -2.97
C GLN A 126 0.77 -7.98 -2.92
N ARG A 127 1.66 -8.28 -1.97
CA ARG A 127 2.98 -7.63 -1.91
C ARG A 127 3.87 -8.18 -3.01
N VAL A 128 4.83 -7.39 -3.47
CA VAL A 128 5.76 -7.81 -4.54
C VAL A 128 6.52 -9.10 -4.19
N SER A 129 6.80 -9.36 -2.91
CA SER A 129 7.41 -10.61 -2.45
C SER A 129 6.55 -11.85 -2.69
N ASP A 130 5.23 -11.68 -2.62
CA ASP A 130 4.26 -12.73 -2.84
C ASP A 130 3.88 -12.79 -4.33
N LEU A 131 3.82 -11.61 -4.99
CA LEU A 131 3.52 -11.46 -6.40
C LEU A 131 4.53 -12.21 -7.29
N PHE A 132 5.83 -11.97 -7.10
CA PHE A 132 6.89 -12.58 -7.91
C PHE A 132 7.11 -14.07 -7.67
N LYS A 133 6.45 -14.65 -6.68
CA LYS A 133 6.44 -16.10 -6.45
C LYS A 133 5.31 -16.81 -7.19
N MET A 134 4.33 -16.05 -7.69
CA MET A 134 3.18 -16.65 -8.38
C MET A 134 3.63 -17.38 -9.63
N ASN A 135 3.15 -18.59 -9.78
CA ASN A 135 3.32 -19.44 -10.94
C ASN A 135 2.05 -20.27 -11.12
N LYS A 136 1.99 -21.05 -12.18
CA LYS A 136 0.83 -21.86 -12.54
C LYS A 136 0.35 -22.81 -11.43
N SER A 137 1.26 -23.32 -10.57
CA SER A 137 0.89 -24.23 -9.48
C SER A 137 0.05 -23.56 -8.38
N PHE A 138 0.01 -22.23 -8.33
CA PHE A 138 -0.85 -21.49 -7.40
C PHE A 138 -2.29 -21.33 -7.89
N VAL A 139 -2.55 -21.65 -9.16
CA VAL A 139 -3.90 -21.60 -9.74
C VAL A 139 -4.64 -22.89 -9.43
N GLN A 140 -5.79 -22.78 -8.81
CA GLN A 140 -6.68 -23.93 -8.51
C GLN A 140 -8.10 -23.62 -8.98
N HIS A 141 -8.74 -24.59 -9.61
CA HIS A 141 -10.13 -24.53 -10.02
C HIS A 141 -11.01 -25.08 -8.89
N ILE A 142 -11.96 -24.26 -8.39
CA ILE A 142 -12.86 -24.62 -7.30
C ILE A 142 -14.25 -24.09 -7.65
N GLN A 143 -15.25 -24.96 -7.73
CA GLN A 143 -16.66 -24.59 -7.99
C GLN A 143 -16.80 -23.59 -9.16
N ASP A 144 -16.39 -23.98 -10.35
CA ASP A 144 -16.50 -23.19 -11.59
C ASP A 144 -15.72 -21.86 -11.60
N HIS A 145 -14.83 -21.65 -10.64
CA HIS A 145 -14.00 -20.45 -10.55
C HIS A 145 -12.51 -20.78 -10.37
N ASP A 146 -11.66 -19.97 -10.99
CA ASP A 146 -10.22 -20.08 -10.81
C ASP A 146 -9.75 -19.15 -9.68
N PHE A 147 -8.90 -19.69 -8.81
CA PHE A 147 -8.33 -18.97 -7.67
C PHE A 147 -6.82 -19.04 -7.68
N ILE A 148 -6.17 -17.93 -7.29
CA ILE A 148 -4.77 -17.94 -6.88
C ILE A 148 -4.74 -18.21 -5.37
N ILE A 149 -4.13 -19.32 -4.97
CA ILE A 149 -4.01 -19.72 -3.56
C ILE A 149 -2.56 -19.67 -3.15
N LEU A 150 -2.26 -18.85 -2.15
CA LEU A 150 -0.89 -18.68 -1.65
C LEU A 150 -0.85 -18.40 -0.15
N THR A 151 0.31 -18.69 0.47
CA THR A 151 0.62 -18.27 1.83
C THR A 151 1.54 -17.06 1.79
N GLN A 152 1.08 -15.95 2.36
CA GLN A 152 1.84 -14.69 2.37
C GLN A 152 3.15 -14.82 3.16
N GLN A 153 4.28 -14.45 2.58
CA GLN A 153 5.60 -14.55 3.19
C GLN A 153 5.73 -13.73 4.48
N LYS A 154 5.14 -12.54 4.53
CA LYS A 154 5.29 -11.62 5.68
C LYS A 154 4.41 -12.00 6.87
N THR A 155 3.23 -12.54 6.64
CA THR A 155 2.19 -12.74 7.67
C THR A 155 1.92 -14.20 7.97
N GLY A 156 2.38 -15.13 7.12
CA GLY A 156 2.06 -16.56 7.20
C GLY A 156 0.58 -16.88 6.90
N LYS A 157 -0.24 -15.87 6.52
CA LYS A 157 -1.66 -16.08 6.27
C LYS A 157 -1.87 -16.66 4.88
N ARG A 158 -2.64 -17.76 4.80
CA ARG A 158 -3.13 -18.31 3.53
C ARG A 158 -4.25 -17.42 2.99
N VAL A 159 -4.19 -17.08 1.72
CA VAL A 159 -5.20 -16.28 1.00
C VAL A 159 -5.65 -17.01 -0.25
N GLN A 160 -6.92 -16.84 -0.60
CA GLN A 160 -7.55 -17.39 -1.80
C GLN A 160 -8.14 -16.20 -2.56
N ILE A 161 -7.64 -15.98 -3.76
CA ILE A 161 -7.92 -14.77 -4.55
C ILE A 161 -8.59 -15.21 -5.83
N PRO A 162 -9.88 -14.88 -6.07
CA PRO A 162 -10.52 -15.16 -7.35
C PRO A 162 -9.75 -14.48 -8.48
N ILE A 163 -9.58 -15.17 -9.59
CA ILE A 163 -8.85 -14.63 -10.74
C ILE A 163 -9.76 -13.68 -11.50
N HIS A 164 -9.45 -12.38 -11.43
CA HIS A 164 -10.17 -11.33 -12.14
C HIS A 164 -9.93 -11.46 -13.66
N PHE A 165 -10.93 -11.12 -14.49
CA PHE A 165 -10.85 -11.27 -15.94
C PHE A 165 -9.62 -10.56 -16.57
N GLN A 166 -9.18 -9.40 -16.05
CA GLN A 166 -7.96 -8.72 -16.47
C GLN A 166 -6.70 -9.57 -16.26
N VAL A 167 -6.68 -10.40 -15.22
CA VAL A 167 -5.58 -11.34 -14.94
C VAL A 167 -5.68 -12.54 -15.85
N GLN A 168 -6.90 -13.06 -16.08
CA GLN A 168 -7.15 -14.17 -17.02
C GLN A 168 -6.66 -13.82 -18.43
N GLU A 169 -6.92 -12.61 -18.93
CA GLU A 169 -6.44 -12.15 -20.24
C GLU A 169 -4.91 -12.18 -20.35
N ILE A 170 -4.20 -11.80 -19.29
CA ILE A 170 -2.74 -11.82 -19.25
C ILE A 170 -2.23 -13.28 -19.25
N LEU A 171 -2.80 -14.12 -18.39
CA LEU A 171 -2.43 -15.53 -18.33
C LEU A 171 -2.72 -16.25 -19.65
N ALA A 172 -3.86 -15.99 -20.28
CA ALA A 172 -4.20 -16.57 -21.60
C ALA A 172 -3.16 -16.20 -22.67
N LYS A 173 -2.75 -14.91 -22.74
CA LYS A 173 -1.68 -14.47 -23.65
C LYS A 173 -0.34 -15.15 -23.38
N ARG A 174 -0.09 -15.58 -22.15
CA ARG A 174 1.11 -16.25 -21.68
C ARG A 174 0.97 -17.77 -21.56
N LYS A 175 -0.02 -18.37 -22.24
CA LYS A 175 -0.29 -19.83 -22.23
C LYS A 175 -0.51 -20.41 -20.82
N GLY A 176 -1.14 -19.63 -19.95
CA GLY A 176 -1.42 -19.98 -18.55
C GLY A 176 -0.29 -19.68 -17.57
N GLU A 177 0.85 -19.14 -18.04
CA GLU A 177 1.99 -18.82 -17.18
C GLU A 177 1.94 -17.37 -16.68
N PHE A 178 2.47 -17.15 -15.48
CA PHE A 178 2.71 -15.80 -14.97
C PHE A 178 3.92 -15.16 -15.68
N PRO A 179 3.99 -13.81 -15.70
CA PRO A 179 5.14 -13.15 -16.31
C PRO A 179 6.44 -13.59 -15.63
N PRO A 180 7.57 -13.68 -16.34
CA PRO A 180 8.86 -13.97 -15.72
C PRO A 180 9.27 -12.85 -14.75
N VAL A 181 10.14 -13.16 -13.80
CA VAL A 181 10.82 -12.14 -12.99
C VAL A 181 12.06 -11.64 -13.74
N PHE A 182 12.52 -10.44 -13.41
CA PHE A 182 13.60 -9.79 -14.18
C PHE A 182 14.98 -10.40 -13.93
N THR A 183 15.19 -10.97 -12.75
CA THR A 183 16.42 -11.69 -12.35
C THR A 183 16.12 -12.73 -11.29
N ASN A 184 17.04 -13.67 -11.08
CA ASN A 184 16.90 -14.69 -10.04
C ASN A 184 17.03 -14.12 -8.61
N ASN A 185 17.65 -12.93 -8.44
CA ASN A 185 17.74 -12.27 -7.15
C ASN A 185 16.50 -11.39 -6.90
N PHE A 186 15.78 -11.66 -5.84
CA PHE A 186 14.52 -10.94 -5.51
C PHE A 186 14.71 -9.42 -5.36
N GLU A 187 15.73 -8.96 -4.64
CA GLU A 187 15.93 -7.51 -4.40
C GLU A 187 16.34 -6.79 -5.69
N SER A 188 17.16 -7.43 -6.53
CA SER A 188 17.50 -6.92 -7.86
C SER A 188 16.28 -6.87 -8.77
N SER A 189 15.49 -7.93 -8.81
CA SER A 189 14.25 -8.02 -9.59
C SER A 189 13.24 -6.95 -9.16
N LYS A 190 13.05 -6.73 -7.86
CA LYS A 190 12.20 -5.68 -7.30
C LYS A 190 12.71 -4.27 -7.64
N THR A 191 14.02 -4.06 -7.65
CA THR A 191 14.64 -2.78 -8.02
C THR A 191 14.39 -2.48 -9.50
N LEU A 192 14.57 -3.46 -10.37
CA LEU A 192 14.28 -3.36 -11.80
C LEU A 192 12.78 -3.09 -12.02
N PHE A 193 11.91 -3.82 -11.35
CA PHE A 193 10.46 -3.59 -11.44
C PHE A 193 10.10 -2.15 -11.07
N ASN A 194 10.62 -1.62 -9.96
CA ASN A 194 10.38 -0.23 -9.56
C ASN A 194 10.86 0.78 -10.61
N ARG A 195 11.98 0.50 -11.30
CA ARG A 195 12.47 1.33 -12.39
C ARG A 195 11.54 1.27 -13.60
N TYR A 196 11.21 0.06 -14.06
CA TYR A 196 10.32 -0.13 -15.20
C TYR A 196 8.90 0.38 -14.96
N LEU A 197 8.39 0.33 -13.73
CA LEU A 197 7.10 0.94 -13.39
C LEU A 197 7.10 2.45 -13.64
N LYS A 198 8.18 3.16 -13.30
CA LYS A 198 8.30 4.60 -13.54
C LYS A 198 8.39 4.91 -15.03
N GLU A 199 9.21 4.16 -15.76
CA GLU A 199 9.36 4.28 -17.20
C GLU A 199 8.03 3.99 -17.93
N LEU A 200 7.37 2.90 -17.57
CA LEU A 200 6.04 2.51 -18.07
C LEU A 200 4.98 3.58 -17.82
N CYS A 201 4.89 4.10 -16.59
CA CYS A 201 3.93 5.15 -16.27
C CYS A 201 4.22 6.45 -17.00
N LYS A 202 5.50 6.75 -17.27
CA LYS A 202 5.89 7.90 -18.09
C LYS A 202 5.47 7.71 -19.56
N ILE A 203 5.70 6.52 -20.14
CA ILE A 203 5.25 6.18 -21.50
C ILE A 203 3.73 6.25 -21.63
N ALA A 204 3.00 5.85 -20.57
CA ALA A 204 1.54 5.90 -20.52
C ALA A 204 0.98 7.30 -20.14
N GLU A 205 1.84 8.33 -20.07
CA GLU A 205 1.46 9.71 -19.76
C GLU A 205 0.68 9.84 -18.43
N ILE A 206 1.19 9.18 -17.37
CA ILE A 206 0.66 9.30 -16.01
C ILE A 206 1.38 10.44 -15.31
N ASP A 207 1.10 11.67 -15.73
CA ASP A 207 1.87 12.87 -15.37
C ASP A 207 1.17 13.79 -14.36
N SER A 208 -0.03 13.40 -13.86
CA SER A 208 -0.74 14.20 -12.86
C SER A 208 0.18 14.49 -11.66
N MET A 209 0.22 15.74 -11.21
CA MET A 209 1.04 16.15 -10.07
C MET A 209 0.45 15.63 -8.77
N GLY A 210 1.29 15.06 -7.92
CA GLY A 210 0.88 14.49 -6.65
C GLY A 210 1.91 14.70 -5.54
N LYS A 211 1.42 14.79 -4.30
CA LYS A 211 2.30 14.83 -3.13
C LYS A 211 2.90 13.44 -2.91
N GLY A 212 4.22 13.38 -2.75
CA GLY A 212 4.92 12.12 -2.54
C GLY A 212 6.35 12.30 -2.08
N ASN A 213 7.04 11.16 -1.94
CA ASN A 213 8.46 11.12 -1.54
C ASN A 213 9.29 10.66 -2.72
N LYS A 214 10.24 11.49 -3.14
CA LYS A 214 11.22 11.16 -4.19
C LYS A 214 12.60 11.02 -3.58
N PHE A 215 13.33 9.95 -3.95
CA PHE A 215 14.71 9.76 -3.54
C PHE A 215 15.62 10.74 -4.26
N ASP A 216 16.31 11.58 -3.51
CA ASP A 216 17.34 12.46 -4.01
C ASP A 216 18.71 11.79 -3.93
N LYS A 217 19.40 11.70 -5.08
CA LYS A 217 20.70 11.03 -5.18
C LYS A 217 21.81 11.80 -4.48
N LYS A 218 21.72 13.15 -4.43
CA LYS A 218 22.74 14.00 -3.82
C LYS A 218 22.76 13.85 -2.31
N THR A 219 21.60 14.00 -1.69
CA THR A 219 21.44 13.88 -0.24
C THR A 219 21.29 12.44 0.25
N LYS A 220 21.05 11.47 -0.67
CA LYS A 220 20.69 10.09 -0.36
C LYS A 220 19.47 9.96 0.56
N ARG A 221 18.53 10.90 0.45
CA ARG A 221 17.30 10.99 1.27
C ARG A 221 16.05 11.03 0.41
N ASN A 222 14.94 10.67 1.02
CA ASN A 222 13.64 10.89 0.42
C ASN A 222 13.14 12.30 0.78
N ILE A 223 12.88 13.11 -0.24
CA ILE A 223 12.37 14.48 -0.09
C ILE A 223 10.88 14.45 -0.40
N THR A 224 10.08 14.96 0.54
CA THR A 224 8.64 15.14 0.36
C THR A 224 8.38 16.38 -0.49
N GLY A 225 7.56 16.25 -1.52
CA GLY A 225 7.24 17.34 -2.44
C GLY A 225 6.08 17.00 -3.35
N ILE A 226 5.85 17.84 -4.34
CA ILE A 226 4.88 17.62 -5.41
C ILE A 226 5.67 17.22 -6.66
N TYR A 227 5.37 16.04 -7.19
CA TYR A 227 6.08 15.44 -8.31
C TYR A 227 5.10 14.83 -9.31
N PRO A 228 5.51 14.65 -10.58
CA PRO A 228 4.73 13.86 -11.53
C PRO A 228 4.50 12.45 -10.99
N LYS A 229 3.30 11.93 -11.14
CA LYS A 229 2.88 10.66 -10.53
C LYS A 229 3.74 9.48 -10.97
N HIS A 230 4.21 9.45 -12.23
CA HIS A 230 5.11 8.41 -12.71
C HIS A 230 6.42 8.32 -11.93
N GLU A 231 6.89 9.40 -11.32
CA GLU A 231 8.10 9.39 -10.48
C GLU A 231 7.86 8.82 -9.07
N LEU A 232 6.61 8.81 -8.62
CA LEU A 232 6.22 8.38 -7.28
C LEU A 232 5.83 6.91 -7.20
N VAL A 233 5.63 6.24 -8.35
CA VAL A 233 5.24 4.83 -8.39
C VAL A 233 6.33 3.91 -7.88
N SER A 234 5.91 2.85 -7.21
CA SER A 234 6.75 1.76 -6.74
C SER A 234 5.93 0.48 -6.68
N SER A 235 6.55 -0.68 -6.50
CA SER A 235 5.85 -1.98 -6.44
C SER A 235 4.71 -2.04 -5.41
N HIS A 236 4.76 -1.20 -4.36
CA HIS A 236 3.70 -1.13 -3.35
C HIS A 236 2.40 -0.50 -3.88
N ILE A 237 2.48 0.21 -5.03
CA ILE A 237 1.31 0.81 -5.70
C ILE A 237 0.28 -0.25 -6.09
N CYS A 238 0.70 -1.46 -6.46
CA CYS A 238 -0.20 -2.56 -6.80
C CYS A 238 -1.23 -2.80 -5.70
N ARG A 239 -0.76 -3.00 -4.47
CA ARG A 239 -1.61 -3.28 -3.32
C ARG A 239 -2.43 -2.07 -2.87
N ARG A 240 -1.85 -0.86 -2.96
CA ARG A 240 -2.57 0.39 -2.67
C ARG A 240 -3.67 0.66 -3.68
N SER A 241 -3.41 0.45 -4.96
CA SER A 241 -4.41 0.61 -6.02
C SER A 241 -5.52 -0.42 -5.90
N PHE A 242 -5.20 -1.70 -5.62
CA PHE A 242 -6.22 -2.70 -5.31
C PHE A 242 -7.13 -2.24 -4.17
N ALA A 243 -6.55 -1.91 -3.03
CA ALA A 243 -7.33 -1.49 -1.87
C ALA A 243 -8.18 -0.25 -2.17
N SER A 244 -7.58 0.82 -2.71
CA SER A 244 -8.29 2.10 -2.93
C SER A 244 -9.35 2.04 -4.02
N ASN A 245 -9.10 1.33 -5.11
CA ASN A 245 -10.04 1.27 -6.24
C ASN A 245 -11.30 0.46 -5.91
N HIS A 246 -11.18 -0.56 -5.06
CA HIS A 246 -12.31 -1.41 -4.67
C HIS A 246 -12.97 -0.96 -3.36
N TYR A 247 -12.29 -0.13 -2.53
CA TYR A 247 -12.84 0.32 -1.24
C TYR A 247 -14.03 1.25 -1.41
N ALA A 248 -14.99 1.10 -0.48
CA ALA A 248 -16.20 1.90 -0.40
C ALA A 248 -17.04 1.89 -1.70
N THR A 249 -17.04 0.77 -2.41
CA THR A 249 -17.96 0.51 -3.51
C THR A 249 -19.09 -0.40 -3.01
N GLU A 250 -20.27 -0.32 -3.60
CA GLU A 250 -21.39 -1.22 -3.28
C GLU A 250 -21.05 -2.70 -3.53
N LEU A 251 -20.10 -2.96 -4.46
CA LEU A 251 -19.76 -4.30 -4.91
C LEU A 251 -18.76 -5.03 -4.00
N TYR A 252 -17.97 -4.30 -3.20
CA TYR A 252 -16.85 -4.88 -2.46
C TYR A 252 -16.88 -4.47 -0.98
N PRO A 253 -17.57 -5.23 -0.11
CA PRO A 253 -17.52 -5.03 1.34
C PRO A 253 -16.08 -5.08 1.88
N THR A 254 -15.75 -4.19 2.83
CA THR A 254 -14.41 -4.09 3.41
C THR A 254 -13.85 -5.43 3.95
N PRO A 255 -14.63 -6.31 4.62
CA PRO A 255 -14.12 -7.59 5.08
C PRO A 255 -13.60 -8.49 3.95
N ILE A 256 -14.22 -8.46 2.77
CA ILE A 256 -13.77 -9.22 1.60
C ILE A 256 -12.40 -8.71 1.14
N LEU A 257 -12.24 -7.40 1.02
CA LEU A 257 -10.96 -6.78 0.63
C LEU A 257 -9.86 -7.05 1.66
N MET A 258 -10.21 -7.01 2.95
CA MET A 258 -9.30 -7.34 4.05
C MET A 258 -8.87 -8.81 4.02
N ASN A 259 -9.76 -9.72 3.65
CA ASN A 259 -9.43 -11.14 3.52
C ASN A 259 -8.40 -11.36 2.41
N ILE A 260 -8.63 -10.79 1.22
CA ILE A 260 -7.69 -10.84 0.08
C ILE A 260 -6.33 -10.24 0.45
N THR A 261 -6.33 -9.07 1.07
CA THR A 261 -5.11 -8.37 1.45
C THR A 261 -4.50 -8.89 2.76
N ALA A 262 -5.18 -9.75 3.51
CA ALA A 262 -4.77 -10.30 4.80
C ALA A 262 -4.44 -9.24 5.87
N HIS A 263 -5.22 -8.15 5.93
CA HIS A 263 -5.16 -7.20 7.04
C HIS A 263 -5.90 -7.75 8.27
N LYS A 264 -5.33 -7.54 9.46
CA LYS A 264 -5.94 -8.03 10.72
C LYS A 264 -7.01 -7.07 11.25
N THR A 265 -6.86 -5.77 11.01
CA THR A 265 -7.79 -4.73 11.46
C THR A 265 -8.13 -3.77 10.32
N GLU A 266 -9.31 -3.20 10.38
CA GLU A 266 -9.75 -2.20 9.41
C GLU A 266 -8.87 -0.95 9.45
N SER A 267 -8.46 -0.50 10.63
CA SER A 267 -7.53 0.62 10.78
C SER A 267 -6.24 0.40 9.99
N MET A 268 -5.65 -0.81 10.03
CA MET A 268 -4.48 -1.14 9.22
C MET A 268 -4.79 -1.15 7.72
N PHE A 269 -5.98 -1.59 7.33
CA PHE A 269 -6.40 -1.58 5.93
C PHE A 269 -6.59 -0.15 5.41
N LEU A 270 -7.21 0.72 6.19
CA LEU A 270 -7.46 2.12 5.84
C LEU A 270 -6.17 2.90 5.57
N THR A 271 -5.03 2.52 6.16
CA THR A 271 -3.73 3.13 5.84
C THR A 271 -3.27 2.90 4.39
N TYR A 272 -3.95 2.06 3.62
CA TYR A 272 -3.69 1.83 2.20
C TYR A 272 -4.61 2.61 1.27
N ILE A 273 -5.65 3.25 1.82
CA ILE A 273 -6.67 3.94 1.02
C ILE A 273 -6.17 5.35 0.65
N GLY A 274 -5.97 5.57 -0.65
CA GLY A 274 -5.51 6.85 -1.19
C GLY A 274 -6.65 7.74 -1.67
N LYS A 275 -7.84 7.67 -1.03
CA LYS A 275 -8.98 8.53 -1.35
C LYS A 275 -9.08 9.69 -0.38
N SER A 276 -9.36 10.88 -0.90
CA SER A 276 -9.61 12.08 -0.10
C SER A 276 -11.04 12.10 0.47
N PRO A 277 -11.33 12.88 1.52
CA PRO A 277 -12.68 13.02 2.06
C PRO A 277 -13.72 13.45 1.01
N ILE A 278 -13.35 14.32 0.07
CA ILE A 278 -14.26 14.77 -1.01
C ILE A 278 -14.60 13.62 -1.97
N GLU A 279 -13.66 12.70 -2.25
CA GLU A 279 -13.94 11.56 -3.11
C GLU A 279 -14.98 10.62 -2.47
N PHE A 280 -14.96 10.44 -1.14
CA PHE A 280 -16.01 9.70 -0.41
C PHE A 280 -17.35 10.41 -0.48
N SER A 281 -17.38 11.74 -0.28
CA SER A 281 -18.61 12.53 -0.38
C SER A 281 -19.23 12.48 -1.78
N LEU A 282 -18.40 12.59 -2.82
CA LEU A 282 -18.86 12.46 -4.21
C LEU A 282 -19.38 11.04 -4.52
N GLN A 283 -18.78 10.01 -3.94
CA GLN A 283 -19.26 8.65 -4.09
C GLN A 283 -20.63 8.47 -3.42
N LEU A 284 -20.81 8.99 -2.21
CA LEU A 284 -22.11 8.97 -1.52
C LEU A 284 -23.18 9.73 -2.31
N ALA A 285 -22.84 10.91 -2.86
CA ALA A 285 -23.77 11.66 -3.69
C ALA A 285 -24.24 10.87 -4.92
N LYS A 286 -23.34 10.13 -5.58
CA LYS A 286 -23.69 9.24 -6.70
C LYS A 286 -24.63 8.10 -6.29
N ILE A 287 -24.42 7.51 -5.12
CA ILE A 287 -25.29 6.46 -4.56
C ILE A 287 -26.68 7.04 -4.34
N TRP A 288 -26.77 8.21 -3.71
CA TRP A 288 -28.07 8.87 -3.49
C TRP A 288 -28.79 9.26 -4.79
N GLN A 289 -28.06 9.69 -5.82
CA GLN A 289 -28.65 9.95 -7.13
C GLN A 289 -29.26 8.68 -7.74
N LYS A 290 -28.56 7.53 -7.67
CA LYS A 290 -29.08 6.25 -8.16
C LYS A 290 -30.34 5.82 -7.40
N ILE A 291 -30.31 5.90 -6.06
CA ILE A 291 -31.47 5.58 -5.21
C ILE A 291 -32.65 6.48 -5.57
N GLY A 292 -32.40 7.79 -5.72
CA GLY A 292 -33.43 8.74 -6.09
C GLY A 292 -34.02 8.50 -7.49
N ALA A 293 -33.21 8.10 -8.46
CA ALA A 293 -33.67 7.73 -9.80
C ALA A 293 -34.55 6.48 -9.75
N LYS A 294 -34.09 5.42 -9.06
CA LYS A 294 -34.87 4.18 -8.90
C LYS A 294 -36.22 4.42 -8.23
N ARG A 295 -36.26 5.24 -7.16
CA ARG A 295 -37.51 5.60 -6.49
C ARG A 295 -38.47 6.37 -7.38
N LYS A 296 -37.95 7.24 -8.26
CA LYS A 296 -38.82 7.95 -9.25
C LYS A 296 -39.42 7.01 -10.30
N GLU A 297 -38.67 5.98 -10.71
CA GLU A 297 -39.17 4.97 -11.63
C GLU A 297 -40.28 4.11 -10.96
N GLU A 298 -40.03 3.63 -9.75
CA GLU A 298 -41.00 2.88 -8.94
C GLU A 298 -42.33 3.66 -8.76
N LEU A 299 -42.24 4.97 -8.42
CA LEU A 299 -43.43 5.82 -8.28
C LEU A 299 -44.20 6.03 -9.60
N LYS A 300 -43.47 6.09 -10.73
CA LYS A 300 -44.15 6.16 -12.05
C LYS A 300 -44.89 4.87 -12.39
N GLU A 301 -44.29 3.71 -12.10
CA GLU A 301 -44.92 2.40 -12.29
C GLU A 301 -46.13 2.22 -11.40
N GLU A 302 -46.07 2.59 -10.12
CA GLU A 302 -47.21 2.55 -9.20
C GLU A 302 -48.34 3.47 -9.67
N ASN A 303 -48.04 4.68 -10.13
CA ASN A 303 -49.06 5.59 -10.65
C ASN A 303 -49.73 5.08 -11.95
N ASN A 304 -48.91 4.51 -12.86
CA ASN A 304 -49.45 3.90 -14.08
C ASN A 304 -50.34 2.69 -13.78
N THR A 305 -49.99 1.88 -12.78
CA THR A 305 -50.79 0.73 -12.35
C THR A 305 -52.10 1.18 -11.71
N LYS A 306 -52.10 2.22 -10.86
CA LYS A 306 -53.29 2.81 -10.25
C LYS A 306 -54.21 3.42 -11.30
N THR A 307 -53.67 4.05 -12.35
CA THR A 307 -54.46 4.63 -13.46
C THR A 307 -55.10 3.55 -14.29
N LYS A 308 -54.43 2.44 -14.61
CA LYS A 308 -55.00 1.28 -15.30
C LYS A 308 -56.12 0.63 -14.52
N LEU A 309 -56.01 0.48 -13.19
CA LEU A 309 -57.03 -0.08 -12.33
C LEU A 309 -58.28 0.81 -12.21
N LYS A 310 -58.16 2.13 -12.33
CA LYS A 310 -59.32 3.05 -12.37
C LYS A 310 -60.08 2.96 -13.69
N VAL A 311 -59.38 2.79 -14.82
CA VAL A 311 -60.02 2.66 -16.15
C VAL A 311 -60.83 1.35 -16.26
N VAL A 312 -60.39 0.28 -15.61
CA VAL A 312 -61.11 -1.03 -15.63
C VAL A 312 -62.34 -1.04 -14.71
N LYS A 313 -62.47 -0.10 -13.73
CA LYS A 313 -63.65 0.01 -12.86
C LYS A 313 -64.74 0.94 -13.37
N THR A 314 -64.51 1.64 -14.47
CA THR A 314 -65.47 2.57 -15.10
C THR A 314 -66.00 2.08 -16.45
N ALA A 315 -65.71 0.85 -16.87
CA ALA A 315 -66.27 0.11 -18.00
C ALA A 315 -67.17 -1.01 -17.50
#